data_5e970caeb83546e375415e4e33d156a0
#
_entry.id   5e970caeb83546e375415e4e33d156a0
#
_cell.length_a   1.000
_cell.length_b   1.000
_cell.length_c   1.000
_cell.angle_alpha   90.00
_cell.angle_beta   90.00
_cell.angle_gamma   90.00
#
_symmetry.space_group_name_H-M   'P 1'
#
loop_
_entity.id
_entity.type
_entity.pdbx_description
1 polymer ?
#
loop_
_entity_poly.entity_id
_entity_poly.type
_entity_poly.pdbx_seq_one_letter_code
_entity_poly.pdbx_strand_id
1 'polypeptide(L)'
;GPPRRSRVVSLGSVHPEYRQVLDTYLANLQVEHVVVPAPEGVVPVEQLVAAINDQTACVLVQQPNFFGCLEDVEAIGKAAHDAGALFIVAVDPISLGLLKRPGDYGADIVVAEGQSLGSPMSFGGPYLGIMACREEFVRRMPGRITGQTVDRRGKRCFVLTLQTREQHIRREKATSNICTNQGLFALRATVYLAQMGPQGMRDVAELCLRKSRYAAQQLASQPRFELPFAHPTFKEFVVRDRAGQVESLLEQAAQEGVFAGIPLGRWYPELADCFLVCVTEKRTRAEIDRLVKVLSVAAADNAALSAARN
;
A
#
# COMPACT_ATOMS: atom_id res chain seq x y z
N GLY A 1 28.27 7.82 19.44
CA GLY A 1 26.91 7.32 19.30
C GLY A 1 26.92 5.84 19.00
N PRO A 2 25.82 5.09 19.14
CA PRO A 2 25.77 3.69 18.75
C PRO A 2 26.15 3.54 17.28
N PRO A 3 26.74 2.41 16.85
CA PRO A 3 27.09 2.16 15.47
C PRO A 3 25.87 2.39 14.58
N ARG A 4 26.07 3.09 13.46
CA ARG A 4 24.99 3.39 12.53
C ARG A 4 24.60 2.09 11.82
N ARG A 5 23.38 1.61 12.05
CA ARG A 5 22.88 0.42 11.37
C ARG A 5 22.76 0.72 9.88
N SER A 6 23.17 -0.22 9.02
CA SER A 6 23.35 -0.01 7.59
C SER A 6 22.54 -0.97 6.72
N ARG A 7 21.52 -1.62 7.30
CA ARG A 7 20.66 -2.56 6.57
C ARG A 7 19.19 -2.14 6.69
N VAL A 8 18.49 -2.10 5.58
CA VAL A 8 17.04 -1.95 5.47
C VAL A 8 16.46 -3.24 4.92
N VAL A 9 15.46 -3.79 5.58
CA VAL A 9 14.76 -5.00 5.12
C VAL A 9 13.34 -4.61 4.72
N SER A 10 12.93 -4.97 3.50
CA SER A 10 11.54 -4.85 3.06
C SER A 10 10.98 -6.19 2.62
N LEU A 11 9.68 -6.38 2.79
CA LEU A 11 9.00 -7.53 2.25
C LEU A 11 8.86 -7.39 0.73
N GLY A 12 9.00 -8.50 0.00
CA GLY A 12 8.78 -8.57 -1.44
C GLY A 12 7.34 -8.27 -1.85
N SER A 13 6.42 -8.37 -0.90
CA SER A 13 5.01 -8.01 -1.01
C SER A 13 4.71 -6.52 -0.79
N VAL A 14 5.70 -5.67 -0.48
CA VAL A 14 5.58 -4.21 -0.52
C VAL A 14 5.48 -3.76 -1.98
N HIS A 15 4.64 -2.76 -2.25
CA HIS A 15 4.44 -2.20 -3.58
C HIS A 15 5.78 -2.01 -4.31
N PRO A 16 5.96 -2.57 -5.51
CA PRO A 16 7.26 -2.59 -6.18
C PRO A 16 7.82 -1.19 -6.44
N GLU A 17 6.97 -0.23 -6.79
CA GLU A 17 7.41 1.16 -7.00
C GLU A 17 7.81 1.85 -5.69
N TYR A 18 7.24 1.48 -4.54
CA TYR A 18 7.73 1.96 -3.24
C TYR A 18 9.16 1.46 -2.97
N ARG A 19 9.43 0.20 -3.32
CA ARG A 19 10.79 -0.36 -3.20
C ARG A 19 11.77 0.33 -4.15
N GLN A 20 11.36 0.63 -5.39
CA GLN A 20 12.19 1.38 -6.35
C GLN A 20 12.50 2.80 -5.86
N VAL A 21 11.52 3.49 -5.26
CA VAL A 21 11.73 4.80 -4.64
C VAL A 21 12.70 4.69 -3.46
N LEU A 22 12.54 3.67 -2.62
CA LEU A 22 13.46 3.41 -1.51
C LEU A 22 14.88 3.16 -2.02
N ASP A 23 15.07 2.33 -3.04
CA ASP A 23 16.37 2.09 -3.68
C ASP A 23 17.00 3.38 -4.21
N THR A 24 16.20 4.26 -4.81
CA THR A 24 16.66 5.56 -5.31
C THR A 24 17.19 6.43 -4.16
N TYR A 25 16.50 6.47 -3.02
CA TYR A 25 16.95 7.23 -1.86
C TYR A 25 18.17 6.62 -1.16
N LEU A 26 18.33 5.31 -1.22
CA LEU A 26 19.45 4.60 -0.63
C LEU A 26 20.70 4.56 -1.53
N ALA A 27 20.58 4.81 -2.82
CA ALA A 27 21.63 4.60 -3.84
C ALA A 27 22.98 5.29 -3.52
N ASN A 28 22.95 6.44 -2.84
CA ASN A 28 24.15 7.19 -2.46
C ASN A 28 24.53 7.02 -0.98
N LEU A 29 23.92 6.06 -0.29
CA LEU A 29 24.21 5.75 1.09
C LEU A 29 24.91 4.37 1.16
N GLN A 30 25.75 4.21 2.19
CA GLN A 30 26.33 2.89 2.50
C GLN A 30 25.30 2.08 3.30
N VAL A 31 24.18 1.74 2.65
CA VAL A 31 23.06 1.00 3.23
C VAL A 31 22.66 -0.11 2.27
N GLU A 32 22.59 -1.31 2.79
CA GLU A 32 22.11 -2.49 2.06
C GLU A 32 20.59 -2.53 2.13
N HIS A 33 19.91 -2.68 0.99
CA HIS A 33 18.48 -2.98 0.93
C HIS A 33 18.27 -4.45 0.62
N VAL A 34 17.65 -5.17 1.55
CA VAL A 34 17.33 -6.60 1.42
C VAL A 34 15.84 -6.76 1.21
N VAL A 35 15.45 -7.45 0.15
CA VAL A 35 14.05 -7.77 -0.16
C VAL A 35 13.81 -9.24 0.14
N VAL A 36 12.89 -9.53 1.08
CA VAL A 36 12.51 -10.90 1.44
C VAL A 36 11.38 -11.36 0.54
N PRO A 37 11.55 -12.44 -0.25
CA PRO A 37 10.53 -12.92 -1.19
C PRO A 37 9.19 -13.29 -0.53
N ALA A 38 8.09 -13.16 -1.29
CA ALA A 38 6.74 -13.49 -0.87
C ALA A 38 6.09 -14.53 -1.82
N PRO A 39 6.58 -15.77 -1.86
CA PRO A 39 6.22 -16.75 -2.89
C PRO A 39 4.73 -17.13 -2.86
N GLU A 40 4.12 -17.12 -1.68
CA GLU A 40 2.70 -17.43 -1.48
C GLU A 40 1.83 -16.17 -1.33
N GLY A 41 2.31 -15.01 -1.83
CA GLY A 41 1.63 -13.73 -1.69
C GLY A 41 1.82 -13.05 -0.33
N VAL A 42 2.48 -13.71 0.63
CA VAL A 42 2.92 -13.18 1.93
C VAL A 42 4.34 -13.65 2.20
N VAL A 43 5.02 -12.99 3.13
CA VAL A 43 6.38 -13.36 3.54
C VAL A 43 6.33 -14.31 4.72
N PRO A 44 6.92 -15.52 4.61
CA PRO A 44 7.09 -16.39 5.78
C PRO A 44 7.94 -15.71 6.84
N VAL A 45 7.46 -15.70 8.09
CA VAL A 45 8.14 -15.01 9.20
C VAL A 45 9.56 -15.55 9.44
N GLU A 46 9.76 -16.83 9.24
CA GLU A 46 11.06 -17.49 9.39
C GLU A 46 12.08 -16.96 8.37
N GLN A 47 11.65 -16.66 7.14
CA GLN A 47 12.52 -16.06 6.11
C GLN A 47 12.87 -14.62 6.48
N LEU A 48 11.92 -13.87 7.04
CA LEU A 48 12.18 -12.52 7.53
C LEU A 48 13.20 -12.55 8.69
N VAL A 49 13.00 -13.43 9.68
CA VAL A 49 13.94 -13.59 10.81
C VAL A 49 15.35 -13.91 10.32
N ALA A 50 15.49 -14.78 9.32
CA ALA A 50 16.79 -15.10 8.71
C ALA A 50 17.46 -13.92 7.99
N ALA A 51 16.65 -12.96 7.49
CA ALA A 51 17.14 -11.76 6.81
C ALA A 51 17.52 -10.60 7.76
N ILE A 52 17.01 -10.62 9.00
CA ILE A 52 17.27 -9.60 10.02
C ILE A 52 18.57 -9.92 10.77
N ASN A 53 19.36 -8.89 11.08
CA ASN A 53 20.57 -8.99 11.91
C ASN A 53 20.77 -7.70 12.73
N ASP A 54 21.89 -7.64 13.47
CA ASP A 54 22.26 -6.48 14.30
C ASP A 54 22.51 -5.19 13.54
N GLN A 55 22.74 -5.26 12.21
CA GLN A 55 22.87 -4.12 11.31
C GLN A 55 21.52 -3.65 10.74
N THR A 56 20.43 -4.34 11.01
CA THR A 56 19.11 -3.98 10.51
C THR A 56 18.59 -2.73 11.21
N ALA A 57 18.43 -1.64 10.45
CA ALA A 57 17.90 -0.36 10.94
C ALA A 57 16.38 -0.39 11.03
N CYS A 58 15.72 -0.97 10.03
CA CYS A 58 14.26 -1.08 10.00
C CYS A 58 13.79 -2.26 9.13
N VAL A 59 12.56 -2.68 9.41
CA VAL A 59 11.77 -3.61 8.61
C VAL A 59 10.55 -2.86 8.06
N LEU A 60 10.36 -2.89 6.74
CA LEU A 60 9.23 -2.27 6.03
C LEU A 60 8.24 -3.33 5.59
N VAL A 61 6.98 -3.19 6.02
CA VAL A 61 5.84 -4.00 5.59
C VAL A 61 4.74 -3.13 5.00
N GLN A 62 3.92 -3.70 4.13
CA GLN A 62 2.68 -3.08 3.67
C GLN A 62 1.48 -3.92 4.12
N GLN A 63 0.43 -3.28 4.62
CA GLN A 63 -0.77 -3.94 5.14
C GLN A 63 -2.06 -3.19 4.75
N PRO A 64 -2.98 -3.80 3.97
CA PRO A 64 -2.76 -5.00 3.17
C PRO A 64 -1.58 -4.83 2.21
N ASN A 65 -0.94 -5.93 1.81
CA ASN A 65 0.23 -5.88 0.96
C ASN A 65 -0.13 -5.62 -0.52
N PHE A 66 0.87 -5.56 -1.41
CA PHE A 66 0.68 -5.26 -2.83
C PHE A 66 -0.22 -6.28 -3.55
N PHE A 67 -0.20 -7.53 -3.13
CA PHE A 67 -1.06 -8.58 -3.67
C PHE A 67 -2.47 -8.57 -3.08
N GLY A 68 -2.75 -7.63 -2.17
CA GLY A 68 -4.00 -7.53 -1.41
C GLY A 68 -4.04 -8.43 -0.18
N CYS A 69 -3.07 -9.30 0.01
CA CYS A 69 -3.00 -10.26 1.13
C CYS A 69 -2.69 -9.58 2.47
N LEU A 70 -3.07 -10.24 3.55
CA LEU A 70 -2.77 -9.81 4.91
C LEU A 70 -1.52 -10.52 5.44
N GLU A 71 -0.52 -9.74 5.84
CA GLU A 71 0.71 -10.24 6.48
C GLU A 71 0.47 -10.54 7.96
N ASP A 72 1.29 -11.41 8.56
CA ASP A 72 1.33 -11.58 10.02
C ASP A 72 2.13 -10.43 10.66
N VAL A 73 1.51 -9.25 10.68
CA VAL A 73 2.16 -8.01 11.15
C VAL A 73 2.56 -8.06 12.63
N GLU A 74 1.92 -8.87 13.46
CA GLU A 74 2.28 -9.02 14.87
C GLU A 74 3.58 -9.80 15.02
N ALA A 75 3.71 -10.93 14.33
CA ALA A 75 4.94 -11.72 14.34
C ALA A 75 6.10 -10.97 13.67
N ILE A 76 5.84 -10.27 12.55
CA ILE A 76 6.83 -9.43 11.85
C ILE A 76 7.32 -8.30 12.76
N GLY A 77 6.40 -7.56 13.39
CA GLY A 77 6.73 -6.47 14.31
C GLY A 77 7.55 -6.95 15.51
N LYS A 78 7.18 -8.10 16.08
CA LYS A 78 7.96 -8.73 17.15
C LYS A 78 9.38 -9.08 16.69
N ALA A 79 9.54 -9.70 15.54
CA ALA A 79 10.86 -10.04 14.98
C ALA A 79 11.74 -8.81 14.75
N ALA A 80 11.17 -7.72 14.24
CA ALA A 80 11.88 -6.46 14.05
C ALA A 80 12.37 -5.90 15.39
N HIS A 81 11.50 -5.83 16.40
CA HIS A 81 11.84 -5.30 17.73
C HIS A 81 12.82 -6.19 18.50
N ASP A 82 12.71 -7.49 18.42
CA ASP A 82 13.65 -8.44 19.05
C ASP A 82 15.09 -8.20 18.54
N ALA A 83 15.25 -7.78 17.29
CA ALA A 83 16.53 -7.37 16.71
C ALA A 83 16.89 -5.90 16.97
N GLY A 84 16.02 -5.15 17.66
CA GLY A 84 16.18 -3.72 17.90
C GLY A 84 16.06 -2.86 16.64
N ALA A 85 15.43 -3.35 15.58
CA ALA A 85 15.12 -2.62 14.35
C ALA A 85 13.79 -1.89 14.50
N LEU A 86 13.61 -0.79 13.75
CA LEU A 86 12.32 -0.10 13.67
C LEU A 86 11.35 -0.90 12.81
N PHE A 87 10.08 -0.91 13.23
CA PHE A 87 8.99 -1.51 12.47
C PHE A 87 8.20 -0.41 11.75
N ILE A 88 8.29 -0.37 10.41
CA ILE A 88 7.66 0.62 9.55
C ILE A 88 6.54 -0.05 8.77
N VAL A 89 5.34 0.54 8.81
CA VAL A 89 4.16 0.00 8.14
C VAL A 89 3.63 0.99 7.10
N ALA A 90 3.56 0.55 5.85
CA ALA A 90 2.77 1.21 4.82
C ALA A 90 1.35 0.65 4.88
N VAL A 91 0.32 1.50 5.04
CA VAL A 91 -1.05 1.05 5.26
C VAL A 91 -2.03 1.66 4.27
N ASP A 92 -3.05 0.90 3.88
CA ASP A 92 -4.23 1.47 3.23
C ASP A 92 -5.16 2.08 4.30
N PRO A 93 -5.40 3.40 4.30
CA PRO A 93 -6.20 4.04 5.33
C PRO A 93 -7.65 3.54 5.38
N ILE A 94 -8.23 3.09 4.26
CA ILE A 94 -9.59 2.52 4.23
C ILE A 94 -9.64 1.18 4.98
N SER A 95 -8.59 0.38 4.88
CA SER A 95 -8.52 -0.91 5.56
C SER A 95 -8.67 -0.80 7.09
N LEU A 96 -8.28 0.34 7.65
CA LEU A 96 -8.35 0.61 9.09
C LEU A 96 -9.81 0.71 9.63
N GLY A 97 -10.81 0.75 8.75
CA GLY A 97 -12.21 0.56 9.14
C GLY A 97 -12.51 -0.84 9.67
N LEU A 98 -11.71 -1.85 9.31
CA LEU A 98 -11.87 -3.26 9.71
C LEU A 98 -10.63 -3.84 10.37
N LEU A 99 -9.44 -3.47 9.91
CA LEU A 99 -8.18 -4.05 10.39
C LEU A 99 -7.68 -3.32 11.65
N LYS A 100 -6.87 -4.02 12.42
CA LYS A 100 -6.20 -3.49 13.60
C LYS A 100 -5.29 -2.31 13.24
N ARG A 101 -5.28 -1.26 14.05
CA ARG A 101 -4.45 -0.09 13.81
C ARG A 101 -2.97 -0.41 13.97
N PRO A 102 -2.08 0.13 13.12
CA PRO A 102 -0.64 -0.17 13.19
C PRO A 102 0.01 0.09 14.56
N GLY A 103 -0.43 1.13 15.28
CA GLY A 103 0.04 1.38 16.65
C GLY A 103 -0.30 0.28 17.65
N ASP A 104 -1.42 -0.44 17.43
CA ASP A 104 -1.89 -1.49 18.35
C ASP A 104 -1.11 -2.81 18.20
N TYR A 105 -0.36 -2.98 17.11
CA TYR A 105 0.59 -4.08 16.91
C TYR A 105 2.05 -3.62 16.83
N GLY A 106 2.31 -2.42 17.35
CA GLY A 106 3.66 -1.98 17.67
C GLY A 106 4.40 -1.24 16.55
N ALA A 107 3.75 -0.77 15.49
CA ALA A 107 4.43 0.04 14.47
C ALA A 107 5.11 1.28 15.09
N ASP A 108 6.36 1.53 14.71
CA ASP A 108 7.12 2.72 15.12
C ASP A 108 6.82 3.91 14.23
N ILE A 109 6.70 3.64 12.93
CA ILE A 109 6.38 4.63 11.91
C ILE A 109 5.33 4.03 10.97
N VAL A 110 4.34 4.84 10.63
CA VAL A 110 3.27 4.46 9.70
C VAL A 110 3.24 5.48 8.58
N VAL A 111 3.18 4.98 7.34
CA VAL A 111 3.01 5.81 6.15
C VAL A 111 1.81 5.33 5.36
N ALA A 112 1.13 6.23 4.67
CA ALA A 112 -0.01 5.90 3.83
C ALA A 112 -0.21 6.91 2.71
N GLU A 113 -0.94 6.48 1.68
CA GLU A 113 -1.47 7.36 0.65
C GLU A 113 -2.95 7.66 0.96
N GLY A 114 -3.27 8.93 1.08
CA GLY A 114 -4.59 9.41 1.51
C GLY A 114 -5.54 9.77 0.37
N GLN A 115 -5.26 9.43 -0.89
CA GLN A 115 -6.13 9.74 -2.02
C GLN A 115 -7.56 9.21 -1.81
N SER A 116 -7.69 8.01 -1.26
CA SER A 116 -8.99 7.36 -0.98
C SER A 116 -9.84 8.08 0.07
N LEU A 117 -9.27 9.03 0.82
CA LEU A 117 -9.98 9.85 1.81
C LEU A 117 -10.64 11.07 1.15
N GLY A 118 -11.53 10.83 0.18
CA GLY A 118 -12.37 11.83 -0.45
C GLY A 118 -11.79 12.54 -1.67
N SER A 119 -10.60 12.20 -2.16
CA SER A 119 -10.06 12.75 -3.40
C SER A 119 -10.37 11.86 -4.60
N PRO A 120 -10.71 12.43 -5.78
CA PRO A 120 -10.86 11.65 -7.00
C PRO A 120 -9.49 11.12 -7.46
N MET A 121 -9.49 10.08 -8.27
CA MET A 121 -8.28 9.63 -8.96
C MET A 121 -7.81 10.74 -9.91
N SER A 122 -6.52 11.08 -9.82
CA SER A 122 -5.89 12.13 -10.65
C SER A 122 -4.75 11.57 -11.50
N PHE A 123 -4.76 10.27 -11.76
CA PHE A 123 -3.84 9.57 -12.68
C PHE A 123 -2.35 9.95 -12.51
N GLY A 124 -1.87 9.94 -11.27
CA GLY A 124 -0.49 10.26 -10.92
C GLY A 124 -0.32 11.46 -9.98
N GLY A 125 -1.41 12.05 -9.53
CA GLY A 125 -1.37 13.06 -8.48
C GLY A 125 -1.83 14.46 -8.88
N PRO A 126 -1.75 15.42 -7.95
CA PRO A 126 -1.20 15.27 -6.60
C PRO A 126 -2.15 14.51 -5.66
N TYR A 127 -1.57 13.79 -4.72
CA TYR A 127 -2.30 13.03 -3.69
C TYR A 127 -1.97 13.54 -2.28
N LEU A 128 -2.22 12.73 -1.25
CA LEU A 128 -2.05 13.13 0.14
C LEU A 128 -1.17 12.10 0.88
N GLY A 129 0.08 12.45 1.15
CA GLY A 129 0.93 11.66 2.04
C GLY A 129 0.46 11.73 3.49
N ILE A 130 0.38 10.59 4.14
CA ILE A 130 0.08 10.45 5.57
C ILE A 130 1.30 9.85 6.24
N MET A 131 1.72 10.45 7.37
CA MET A 131 2.79 9.92 8.20
C MET A 131 2.43 10.05 9.67
N ALA A 132 2.60 8.97 10.42
CA ALA A 132 2.48 8.94 11.87
C ALA A 132 3.70 8.23 12.46
N CYS A 133 4.07 8.56 13.69
CA CYS A 133 5.17 7.90 14.38
C CYS A 133 4.94 7.90 15.89
N ARG A 134 5.71 7.09 16.62
CA ARG A 134 5.78 7.16 18.08
C ARG A 134 6.33 8.53 18.51
N GLU A 135 5.98 8.97 19.71
CA GLU A 135 6.34 10.29 20.25
C GLU A 135 7.85 10.54 20.25
N GLU A 136 8.65 9.53 20.53
CA GLU A 136 10.11 9.61 20.54
C GLU A 136 10.72 10.02 19.18
N PHE A 137 10.01 9.79 18.06
CA PHE A 137 10.45 10.13 16.70
C PHE A 137 9.93 11.49 16.21
N VAL A 138 9.01 12.14 16.92
CA VAL A 138 8.37 13.40 16.50
C VAL A 138 9.42 14.47 16.12
N ARG A 139 10.51 14.57 16.87
CA ARG A 139 11.58 15.52 16.57
C ARG A 139 12.40 15.21 15.31
N ARG A 140 12.26 13.99 14.76
CA ARG A 140 12.92 13.52 13.53
C ARG A 140 11.96 13.47 12.34
N MET A 141 10.67 13.63 12.59
CA MET A 141 9.63 13.62 11.57
C MET A 141 9.85 14.79 10.59
N PRO A 142 9.75 14.58 9.27
CA PRO A 142 9.83 15.66 8.30
C PRO A 142 8.60 16.57 8.39
N GLY A 143 8.74 17.81 7.89
CA GLY A 143 7.64 18.77 7.83
C GLY A 143 7.36 19.48 9.16
N ARG A 144 6.29 20.26 9.15
CA ARG A 144 5.81 21.07 10.27
C ARG A 144 4.67 20.36 10.98
N ILE A 145 4.58 20.55 12.29
CA ILE A 145 3.48 20.01 13.10
C ILE A 145 2.73 21.16 13.75
N THR A 146 1.42 21.15 13.65
CA THR A 146 0.55 22.09 14.33
C THR A 146 0.35 21.67 15.79
N GLY A 147 0.76 22.53 16.71
CA GLY A 147 0.56 22.36 18.15
C GLY A 147 -0.65 23.17 18.65
N GLN A 148 -1.35 22.64 19.63
CA GLN A 148 -2.41 23.38 20.32
C GLN A 148 -1.82 24.15 21.50
N THR A 149 -2.25 25.40 21.68
CA THR A 149 -1.88 26.27 22.79
C THR A 149 -3.05 27.21 23.14
N VAL A 150 -2.82 28.19 23.99
CA VAL A 150 -3.76 29.26 24.29
C VAL A 150 -3.19 30.62 23.93
N ASP A 151 -4.04 31.54 23.48
CA ASP A 151 -3.66 32.93 23.22
C ASP A 151 -3.53 33.74 24.52
N ARG A 152 -3.20 35.01 24.41
CA ARG A 152 -3.06 35.93 25.56
C ARG A 152 -4.34 36.12 26.38
N ARG A 153 -5.50 35.71 25.82
CA ARG A 153 -6.81 35.78 26.47
C ARG A 153 -7.27 34.41 27.01
N GLY A 154 -6.38 33.40 26.98
CA GLY A 154 -6.69 32.05 27.41
C GLY A 154 -7.55 31.25 26.42
N LYS A 155 -7.81 31.75 25.20
CA LYS A 155 -8.56 31.01 24.18
C LYS A 155 -7.65 30.01 23.48
N ARG A 156 -8.18 28.81 23.22
CA ARG A 156 -7.52 27.77 22.43
C ARG A 156 -7.14 28.33 21.05
N CYS A 157 -5.90 28.16 20.68
CA CYS A 157 -5.37 28.48 19.36
C CYS A 157 -4.39 27.41 18.89
N PHE A 158 -3.97 27.51 17.64
CA PHE A 158 -3.01 26.58 17.04
C PHE A 158 -1.80 27.34 16.49
N VAL A 159 -0.64 26.75 16.63
CA VAL A 159 0.64 27.32 16.18
C VAL A 159 1.44 26.27 15.42
N LEU A 160 2.22 26.70 14.44
CA LEU A 160 3.19 25.82 13.79
C LEU A 160 4.37 25.61 14.75
N THR A 161 4.67 24.34 14.99
CA THR A 161 5.78 23.93 15.86
C THR A 161 6.89 23.27 15.05
N LEU A 162 8.06 23.09 15.67
CA LEU A 162 9.23 22.40 15.11
C LEU A 162 9.76 23.01 13.81
N GLN A 163 9.43 24.25 13.50
CA GLN A 163 9.84 24.96 12.28
C GLN A 163 11.38 25.11 12.16
N THR A 164 12.11 25.08 13.27
CA THR A 164 13.58 25.20 13.29
C THR A 164 14.30 24.10 12.50
N ARG A 165 13.62 23.03 12.13
CA ARG A 165 14.16 21.92 11.31
C ARG A 165 14.04 22.18 9.81
N GLU A 166 13.25 23.17 9.42
CA GLU A 166 12.87 23.45 8.04
C GLU A 166 13.99 24.15 7.26
N GLN A 167 13.98 23.98 5.94
CA GLN A 167 14.99 24.49 5.01
C GLN A 167 15.14 26.01 5.07
N HIS A 168 14.06 26.76 5.22
CA HIS A 168 14.09 28.23 5.30
C HIS A 168 14.82 28.76 6.55
N ILE A 169 15.02 27.91 7.58
CA ILE A 169 15.76 28.25 8.81
C ILE A 169 17.13 27.58 8.81
N ARG A 170 17.18 26.26 8.61
CA ARG A 170 18.43 25.47 8.75
C ARG A 170 19.22 25.32 7.46
N ARG A 171 18.66 25.72 6.32
CA ARG A 171 19.30 25.64 4.99
C ARG A 171 19.80 24.22 4.71
N GLU A 172 21.08 24.03 4.42
CA GLU A 172 21.69 22.73 4.12
C GLU A 172 21.66 21.72 5.27
N LYS A 173 21.40 22.18 6.48
CA LYS A 173 21.28 21.34 7.69
C LYS A 173 19.84 20.96 8.02
N ALA A 174 18.89 21.25 7.13
CA ALA A 174 17.49 20.90 7.34
C ALA A 174 17.29 19.39 7.37
N THR A 175 16.36 18.92 8.18
CA THR A 175 15.98 17.51 8.26
C THR A 175 15.27 17.07 6.98
N SER A 176 14.59 17.99 6.30
CA SER A 176 13.78 17.74 5.10
C SER A 176 13.80 18.98 4.21
N ASN A 177 13.74 18.77 2.90
CA ASN A 177 13.61 19.82 1.87
C ASN A 177 12.16 19.97 1.41
N ILE A 178 11.16 19.56 2.19
CA ILE A 178 9.76 19.74 1.88
C ILE A 178 9.45 21.25 1.88
N CYS A 179 9.12 21.77 0.70
CA CYS A 179 8.79 23.18 0.52
C CYS A 179 7.28 23.42 0.59
N THR A 180 6.50 22.58 -0.09
CA THR A 180 5.05 22.72 -0.23
C THR A 180 4.38 21.47 0.33
N ASN A 181 3.26 21.63 1.02
CA ASN A 181 2.43 20.55 1.50
C ASN A 181 1.12 20.48 0.69
N GLN A 182 0.41 19.36 0.83
CA GLN A 182 -0.90 19.12 0.24
C GLN A 182 -2.04 19.60 1.18
N GLY A 183 -1.95 20.85 1.68
CA GLY A 183 -2.89 21.38 2.66
C GLY A 183 -4.35 21.31 2.23
N LEU A 184 -4.65 21.55 0.95
CA LEU A 184 -6.01 21.48 0.42
C LEU A 184 -6.53 20.03 0.40
N PHE A 185 -5.70 19.05 0.04
CA PHE A 185 -6.08 17.63 0.10
C PHE A 185 -6.18 17.13 1.54
N ALA A 186 -5.36 17.64 2.45
CA ALA A 186 -5.50 17.37 3.88
C ALA A 186 -6.83 17.91 4.44
N LEU A 187 -7.26 19.11 4.02
CA LEU A 187 -8.57 19.66 4.35
C LEU A 187 -9.70 18.78 3.80
N ARG A 188 -9.59 18.34 2.53
CA ARG A 188 -10.58 17.43 1.92
C ARG A 188 -10.69 16.12 2.69
N ALA A 189 -9.56 15.49 3.03
CA ALA A 189 -9.56 14.28 3.85
C ALA A 189 -10.16 14.52 5.24
N THR A 190 -9.91 15.68 5.85
CA THR A 190 -10.50 16.06 7.14
C THR A 190 -12.03 16.16 7.04
N VAL A 191 -12.56 16.81 5.99
CA VAL A 191 -14.00 16.91 5.74
C VAL A 191 -14.60 15.53 5.50
N TYR A 192 -13.95 14.70 4.67
CA TYR A 192 -14.39 13.34 4.39
C TYR A 192 -14.48 12.51 5.67
N LEU A 193 -13.42 12.48 6.48
CA LEU A 193 -13.37 11.73 7.73
C LEU A 193 -14.41 12.24 8.75
N ALA A 194 -14.62 13.57 8.84
CA ALA A 194 -15.62 14.16 9.72
C ALA A 194 -17.05 13.80 9.28
N GLN A 195 -17.30 13.78 7.96
CA GLN A 195 -18.60 13.43 7.40
C GLN A 195 -18.91 11.93 7.53
N MET A 196 -17.94 11.08 7.25
CA MET A 196 -18.11 9.63 7.34
C MET A 196 -18.21 9.14 8.77
N GLY A 197 -17.41 9.70 9.66
CA GLY A 197 -17.29 9.24 11.04
C GLY A 197 -16.80 7.79 11.16
N PRO A 198 -16.71 7.25 12.38
CA PRO A 198 -16.20 5.89 12.57
C PRO A 198 -17.07 4.82 11.89
N GLN A 199 -18.39 4.98 11.89
CA GLN A 199 -19.31 4.03 11.28
C GLN A 199 -19.18 4.06 9.75
N GLY A 200 -19.18 5.25 9.12
CA GLY A 200 -19.04 5.38 7.68
C GLY A 200 -17.70 4.80 7.17
N MET A 201 -16.61 4.99 7.91
CA MET A 201 -15.31 4.37 7.58
C MET A 201 -15.37 2.85 7.64
N ARG A 202 -16.07 2.28 8.63
CA ARG A 202 -16.30 0.83 8.71
C ARG A 202 -17.14 0.34 7.55
N ASP A 203 -18.22 1.04 7.22
CA ASP A 203 -19.15 0.66 6.14
C ASP A 203 -18.42 0.66 4.78
N VAL A 204 -17.58 1.67 4.51
CA VAL A 204 -16.75 1.74 3.29
C VAL A 204 -15.78 0.56 3.21
N ALA A 205 -15.07 0.28 4.29
CA ALA A 205 -14.13 -0.83 4.35
C ALA A 205 -14.85 -2.20 4.14
N GLU A 206 -16.01 -2.38 4.76
CA GLU A 206 -16.81 -3.59 4.60
C GLU A 206 -17.34 -3.75 3.18
N LEU A 207 -17.77 -2.66 2.54
CA LEU A 207 -18.18 -2.68 1.14
C LEU A 207 -17.00 -3.05 0.21
N CYS A 208 -15.81 -2.50 0.44
CA CYS A 208 -14.61 -2.89 -0.29
C CYS A 208 -14.36 -4.40 -0.18
N LEU A 209 -14.31 -4.93 1.04
CA LEU A 209 -14.08 -6.35 1.30
C LEU A 209 -15.13 -7.25 0.65
N ARG A 210 -16.43 -6.94 0.82
CA ARG A 210 -17.53 -7.75 0.28
C ARG A 210 -17.53 -7.77 -1.25
N LYS A 211 -17.32 -6.61 -1.88
CA LYS A 211 -17.33 -6.48 -3.35
C LYS A 211 -16.10 -7.12 -3.97
N SER A 212 -14.92 -6.94 -3.36
CA SER A 212 -13.70 -7.60 -3.79
C SER A 212 -13.84 -9.14 -3.71
N ARG A 213 -14.35 -9.64 -2.58
CA ARG A 213 -14.60 -11.09 -2.42
C ARG A 213 -15.60 -11.62 -3.44
N TYR A 214 -16.66 -10.87 -3.72
CA TYR A 214 -17.61 -11.25 -4.76
C TYR A 214 -16.95 -11.34 -6.14
N ALA A 215 -16.16 -10.32 -6.52
CA ALA A 215 -15.45 -10.32 -7.79
C ALA A 215 -14.44 -11.48 -7.90
N ALA A 216 -13.67 -11.74 -6.84
CA ALA A 216 -12.74 -12.86 -6.78
C ALA A 216 -13.44 -14.21 -6.97
N GLN A 217 -14.56 -14.42 -6.29
CA GLN A 217 -15.36 -15.64 -6.43
C GLN A 217 -15.94 -15.82 -7.85
N GLN A 218 -16.45 -14.73 -8.47
CA GLN A 218 -16.98 -14.76 -9.82
C GLN A 218 -15.90 -15.07 -10.86
N LEU A 219 -14.69 -14.49 -10.71
CA LEU A 219 -13.55 -14.81 -11.58
C LEU A 219 -13.08 -16.25 -11.38
N ALA A 220 -12.92 -16.70 -10.14
CA ALA A 220 -12.50 -18.07 -9.83
C ALA A 220 -13.53 -19.14 -10.27
N SER A 221 -14.80 -18.79 -10.50
CA SER A 221 -15.80 -19.69 -11.06
C SER A 221 -15.61 -19.95 -12.56
N GLN A 222 -14.79 -19.15 -13.24
CA GLN A 222 -14.48 -19.33 -14.65
C GLN A 222 -13.32 -20.33 -14.82
N PRO A 223 -13.42 -21.33 -15.71
CA PRO A 223 -12.39 -22.38 -15.84
C PRO A 223 -10.99 -21.87 -16.16
N ARG A 224 -10.87 -20.70 -16.79
CA ARG A 224 -9.61 -20.09 -17.18
C ARG A 224 -8.88 -19.45 -16.00
N PHE A 225 -9.58 -19.00 -14.98
CA PHE A 225 -8.99 -18.20 -13.89
C PHE A 225 -8.87 -19.00 -12.60
N GLU A 226 -7.84 -18.66 -11.81
CA GLU A 226 -7.68 -19.15 -10.45
C GLU A 226 -7.14 -18.02 -9.54
N LEU A 227 -7.33 -18.19 -8.25
CA LEU A 227 -6.72 -17.34 -7.23
C LEU A 227 -5.47 -18.06 -6.70
N PRO A 228 -4.26 -17.60 -7.06
CA PRO A 228 -3.04 -18.35 -6.72
C PRO A 228 -2.68 -18.30 -5.24
N PHE A 229 -3.18 -17.30 -4.50
CA PHE A 229 -2.87 -17.11 -3.10
C PHE A 229 -4.04 -17.48 -2.20
N ALA A 230 -3.79 -18.31 -1.17
CA ALA A 230 -4.80 -18.79 -0.24
C ALA A 230 -5.06 -17.86 0.96
N HIS A 231 -4.28 -16.77 1.09
CA HIS A 231 -4.36 -15.83 2.20
C HIS A 231 -5.59 -14.91 2.11
N PRO A 232 -6.12 -14.44 3.26
CA PRO A 232 -7.16 -13.42 3.25
C PRO A 232 -6.71 -12.17 2.51
N THR A 233 -7.60 -11.60 1.70
CA THR A 233 -7.37 -10.36 0.94
C THR A 233 -8.35 -9.27 1.35
N PHE A 234 -8.04 -8.01 1.05
CA PHE A 234 -8.92 -6.89 1.36
C PHE A 234 -9.66 -6.39 0.11
N LYS A 235 -9.15 -5.40 -0.61
CA LYS A 235 -9.78 -4.84 -1.82
C LYS A 235 -9.04 -5.17 -3.11
N GLU A 236 -7.80 -5.59 -3.00
CA GLU A 236 -7.00 -6.16 -4.08
C GLU A 236 -6.92 -7.68 -3.94
N PHE A 237 -6.75 -8.36 -5.06
CA PHE A 237 -6.47 -9.79 -5.13
C PHE A 237 -5.81 -10.15 -6.46
N VAL A 238 -5.02 -11.22 -6.46
CA VAL A 238 -4.32 -11.71 -7.65
C VAL A 238 -5.16 -12.78 -8.35
N VAL A 239 -5.21 -12.69 -9.67
CA VAL A 239 -5.84 -13.68 -10.55
C VAL A 239 -4.78 -14.23 -11.48
N ARG A 240 -4.68 -15.55 -11.59
CA ARG A 240 -3.88 -16.25 -12.60
C ARG A 240 -4.72 -16.55 -13.82
N ASP A 241 -4.21 -16.24 -15.00
CA ASP A 241 -4.71 -16.69 -16.28
C ASP A 241 -4.01 -17.99 -16.67
N ARG A 242 -4.73 -19.11 -16.62
CA ARG A 242 -4.17 -20.43 -16.97
C ARG A 242 -3.70 -20.55 -18.41
N ALA A 243 -4.12 -19.65 -19.29
CA ALA A 243 -3.65 -19.58 -20.66
C ALA A 243 -2.34 -18.77 -20.81
N GLY A 244 -1.91 -18.06 -19.76
CA GLY A 244 -0.68 -17.26 -19.76
C GLY A 244 -0.71 -16.07 -20.73
N GLN A 245 -1.88 -15.52 -21.05
CA GLN A 245 -2.07 -14.46 -22.05
C GLN A 245 -2.52 -13.15 -21.40
N VAL A 246 -1.97 -12.81 -20.23
CA VAL A 246 -2.41 -11.69 -19.39
C VAL A 246 -2.43 -10.36 -20.13
N GLU A 247 -1.37 -10.02 -20.85
CA GLU A 247 -1.26 -8.72 -21.53
C GLU A 247 -2.35 -8.55 -22.58
N SER A 248 -2.50 -9.53 -23.50
CA SER A 248 -3.53 -9.49 -24.55
C SER A 248 -4.95 -9.53 -23.97
N LEU A 249 -5.16 -10.28 -22.87
CA LEU A 249 -6.43 -10.32 -22.15
C LEU A 249 -6.83 -8.95 -21.60
N LEU A 250 -5.88 -8.25 -20.93
CA LEU A 250 -6.12 -6.94 -20.35
C LEU A 250 -6.27 -5.86 -21.42
N GLU A 251 -5.56 -5.95 -22.54
CA GLU A 251 -5.72 -5.06 -23.69
C GLU A 251 -7.09 -5.17 -24.31
N GLN A 252 -7.59 -6.39 -24.54
CA GLN A 252 -8.95 -6.62 -25.06
C GLN A 252 -10.01 -6.08 -24.08
N ALA A 253 -9.84 -6.32 -22.78
CA ALA A 253 -10.74 -5.75 -21.78
C ALA A 253 -10.75 -4.21 -21.83
N ALA A 254 -9.59 -3.59 -22.02
CA ALA A 254 -9.48 -2.13 -22.15
C ALA A 254 -10.17 -1.58 -23.40
N GLN A 255 -10.14 -2.32 -24.53
CA GLN A 255 -10.90 -1.96 -25.75
C GLN A 255 -12.41 -1.98 -25.51
N GLU A 256 -12.88 -2.86 -24.63
CA GLU A 256 -14.27 -2.90 -24.14
C GLU A 256 -14.56 -1.84 -23.04
N GLY A 257 -13.61 -0.94 -22.75
CA GLY A 257 -13.74 0.10 -21.72
C GLY A 257 -13.66 -0.43 -20.29
N VAL A 258 -12.99 -1.57 -20.06
CA VAL A 258 -12.79 -2.17 -18.74
C VAL A 258 -11.30 -2.27 -18.42
N PHE A 259 -10.81 -1.42 -17.53
CA PHE A 259 -9.47 -1.54 -16.97
C PHE A 259 -9.48 -2.62 -15.89
N ALA A 260 -9.28 -3.87 -16.30
CA ALA A 260 -9.54 -5.06 -15.49
C ALA A 260 -8.46 -5.31 -14.41
N GLY A 261 -7.28 -4.73 -14.57
CA GLY A 261 -6.18 -4.91 -13.62
C GLY A 261 -4.83 -4.53 -14.23
N ILE A 262 -3.76 -4.93 -13.53
CA ILE A 262 -2.37 -4.69 -13.97
C ILE A 262 -1.60 -6.00 -14.04
N PRO A 263 -0.79 -6.26 -15.10
CA PRO A 263 0.02 -7.46 -15.21
C PRO A 263 1.13 -7.45 -14.16
N LEU A 264 1.35 -8.57 -13.49
CA LEU A 264 2.37 -8.69 -12.43
C LEU A 264 3.75 -9.04 -12.96
N GLY A 265 3.86 -9.63 -14.15
CA GLY A 265 5.11 -10.06 -14.77
C GLY A 265 6.16 -8.97 -14.90
N ARG A 266 5.74 -7.69 -14.94
CA ARG A 266 6.65 -6.54 -14.98
C ARG A 266 7.61 -6.48 -13.78
N TRP A 267 7.15 -6.89 -12.60
CA TRP A 267 7.90 -6.80 -11.34
C TRP A 267 8.22 -8.16 -10.73
N TYR A 268 7.41 -9.17 -11.08
CA TYR A 268 7.47 -10.53 -10.56
C TYR A 268 7.43 -11.51 -11.75
N PRO A 269 8.60 -11.86 -12.34
CA PRO A 269 8.65 -12.77 -13.49
C PRO A 269 7.95 -14.11 -13.24
N GLU A 270 7.96 -14.59 -12.00
CA GLU A 270 7.28 -15.82 -11.55
C GLU A 270 5.75 -15.71 -11.55
N LEU A 271 5.21 -14.49 -11.67
CA LEU A 271 3.79 -14.17 -11.77
C LEU A 271 3.43 -13.57 -13.14
N ALA A 272 4.18 -13.92 -14.20
CA ALA A 272 3.95 -13.41 -15.55
C ALA A 272 2.56 -13.82 -16.11
N ASP A 273 2.01 -14.90 -15.60
CA ASP A 273 0.66 -15.40 -15.88
C ASP A 273 -0.43 -14.82 -14.97
N CYS A 274 -0.08 -13.82 -14.14
CA CYS A 274 -0.96 -13.25 -13.14
C CYS A 274 -1.20 -11.75 -13.36
N PHE A 275 -2.37 -11.28 -12.92
CA PHE A 275 -2.70 -9.86 -12.86
C PHE A 275 -3.38 -9.51 -11.54
N LEU A 276 -3.19 -8.26 -11.09
CA LEU A 276 -3.77 -7.73 -9.86
C LEU A 276 -5.09 -7.02 -10.19
N VAL A 277 -6.15 -7.37 -9.48
CA VAL A 277 -7.48 -6.75 -9.56
C VAL A 277 -7.73 -5.94 -8.31
N CYS A 278 -8.32 -4.75 -8.46
CA CYS A 278 -8.77 -3.90 -7.36
C CYS A 278 -10.27 -3.61 -7.48
N VAL A 279 -11.02 -3.88 -6.40
CA VAL A 279 -12.46 -3.62 -6.34
C VAL A 279 -12.78 -2.85 -5.07
N THR A 280 -13.27 -1.62 -5.22
CA THR A 280 -13.60 -0.75 -4.09
C THR A 280 -15.11 -0.63 -3.88
N GLU A 281 -15.50 0.13 -2.84
CA GLU A 281 -16.89 0.44 -2.50
C GLU A 281 -17.67 1.07 -3.65
N LYS A 282 -16.99 1.75 -4.56
CA LYS A 282 -17.62 2.46 -5.69
C LYS A 282 -18.17 1.53 -6.76
N ARG A 283 -17.68 0.31 -6.86
CA ARG A 283 -18.14 -0.61 -7.91
C ARG A 283 -19.51 -1.16 -7.57
N THR A 284 -20.41 -1.13 -8.56
CA THR A 284 -21.71 -1.79 -8.49
C THR A 284 -21.57 -3.27 -8.83
N ARG A 285 -22.57 -4.06 -8.44
CA ARG A 285 -22.62 -5.48 -8.82
C ARG A 285 -22.62 -5.66 -10.34
N ALA A 286 -23.38 -4.84 -11.07
CA ALA A 286 -23.44 -4.91 -12.53
C ALA A 286 -22.08 -4.62 -13.20
N GLU A 287 -21.28 -3.70 -12.63
CA GLU A 287 -19.92 -3.42 -13.13
C GLU A 287 -18.98 -4.60 -12.86
N ILE A 288 -19.09 -5.26 -11.70
CA ILE A 288 -18.31 -6.46 -11.38
C ILE A 288 -18.72 -7.62 -12.32
N ASP A 289 -20.01 -7.84 -12.52
CA ASP A 289 -20.51 -8.87 -13.44
C ASP A 289 -20.06 -8.59 -14.90
N ARG A 290 -20.01 -7.30 -15.29
CA ARG A 290 -19.44 -6.88 -16.57
C ARG A 290 -17.94 -7.18 -16.68
N LEU A 291 -17.15 -6.90 -15.64
CA LEU A 291 -15.74 -7.27 -15.60
C LEU A 291 -15.53 -8.75 -15.89
N VAL A 292 -16.26 -9.62 -15.18
CA VAL A 292 -16.18 -11.08 -15.36
C VAL A 292 -16.57 -11.48 -16.78
N LYS A 293 -17.67 -10.93 -17.30
CA LYS A 293 -18.13 -11.19 -18.67
C LYS A 293 -17.09 -10.80 -19.72
N VAL A 294 -16.54 -9.59 -19.64
CA VAL A 294 -15.55 -9.08 -20.60
C VAL A 294 -14.31 -9.95 -20.59
N LEU A 295 -13.77 -10.30 -19.42
CA LEU A 295 -12.60 -11.17 -19.31
C LEU A 295 -12.89 -12.59 -19.85
N SER A 296 -14.11 -13.10 -19.68
CA SER A 296 -14.48 -14.43 -20.18
C SER A 296 -14.61 -14.45 -21.71
N VAL A 297 -15.13 -13.38 -22.34
CA VAL A 297 -15.27 -13.28 -23.81
C VAL A 297 -13.89 -13.07 -24.44
N ALA A 298 -13.11 -12.15 -23.97
CA ALA A 298 -11.72 -11.91 -24.41
C ALA A 298 -10.87 -13.19 -24.31
N ALA A 299 -11.19 -14.04 -23.34
CA ALA A 299 -10.59 -15.34 -23.16
C ALA A 299 -10.93 -16.32 -24.30
N ALA A 300 -12.16 -16.33 -24.77
CA ALA A 300 -12.62 -17.22 -25.85
C ALA A 300 -12.02 -16.81 -27.22
N ASP A 301 -11.95 -15.51 -27.51
CA ASP A 301 -11.40 -14.99 -28.75
C ASP A 301 -9.90 -15.29 -28.88
N ASN A 302 -9.14 -15.17 -27.81
CA ASN A 302 -7.73 -15.52 -27.79
C ASN A 302 -7.47 -17.01 -28.01
N ALA A 303 -8.32 -17.88 -27.46
CA ALA A 303 -8.23 -19.32 -27.69
C ALA A 303 -8.51 -19.69 -29.17
N ALA A 304 -9.49 -19.05 -29.78
CA ALA A 304 -9.82 -19.23 -31.20
C ALA A 304 -8.68 -18.76 -32.12
N LEU A 305 -8.09 -17.60 -31.84
CA LEU A 305 -6.94 -17.06 -32.59
C LEU A 305 -5.67 -17.92 -32.47
N SER A 306 -5.44 -18.50 -31.32
CA SER A 306 -4.30 -19.42 -31.08
C SER A 306 -4.50 -20.75 -31.82
N ALA A 307 -5.72 -21.30 -31.83
CA ALA A 307 -6.06 -22.53 -32.55
C ALA A 307 -6.00 -22.35 -34.08
N ALA A 308 -6.21 -21.13 -34.59
CA ALA A 308 -6.15 -20.83 -36.03
C ALA A 308 -4.71 -20.60 -36.55
N ARG A 309 -3.71 -20.45 -35.64
CA ARG A 309 -2.28 -20.25 -35.97
C ARG A 309 -1.43 -21.51 -35.88
N ASN A 310 -1.98 -22.61 -35.35
CA ASN A 310 -1.38 -23.94 -35.30
C ASN A 310 -2.04 -24.85 -36.39
#